data_a325f7715971ad286e96988f510a2bda
#
_entry.id   a325f7715971ad286e96988f510a2bda
#
_cell.length_a   1.000
_cell.length_b   1.000
_cell.length_c   1.000
_cell.angle_alpha   90.00
_cell.angle_beta   90.00
_cell.angle_gamma   90.00
#
_symmetry.space_group_name_H-M   'P 1'
#
loop_
_entity.id
_entity.type
_entity.pdbx_description
1 polymer ?
#
loop_
_entity_poly.entity_id
_entity_poly.type
_entity_poly.pdbx_seq_one_letter_code
_entity_poly.pdbx_strand_id
1 'polypeptide(L)'
;LSDKKKVYFEHRINCFLKTYKFIGNDIAITQEMMLLVAATYVMLTFGMRHYLVQRFNKIVIYPAKYFSASNQEYHKGEYNPRLKAVVFSWEDFLLGHQNSSDNVNLGLHEFAHVLHFHALKSNDPSAAIFYDEFNAIANSYKDEALFATLISKGYFREYAYENQYEFLAVILEHFFESPETFKKQLPELYDRVRKMINFK
;
A
#
# COMPACT_ATOMS: atom_id res chain seq x y z
N LEU A 1 -11.94 15.75 -3.18
CA LEU A 1 -13.16 14.92 -3.27
C LEU A 1 -14.40 15.78 -3.25
N SER A 2 -15.42 15.45 -4.08
CA SER A 2 -16.76 16.05 -3.97
C SER A 2 -17.42 15.60 -2.64
N ASP A 3 -18.46 16.34 -2.18
CA ASP A 3 -19.13 15.99 -0.91
C ASP A 3 -19.70 14.57 -0.91
N LYS A 4 -20.26 14.15 -2.04
CA LYS A 4 -20.71 12.75 -2.22
C LYS A 4 -19.56 11.74 -2.06
N LYS A 5 -18.36 12.04 -2.60
CA LYS A 5 -17.20 11.18 -2.47
C LYS A 5 -16.63 11.19 -1.05
N LYS A 6 -16.72 12.31 -0.31
CA LYS A 6 -16.34 12.38 1.12
C LYS A 6 -17.21 11.45 1.97
N VAL A 7 -18.54 11.57 1.85
CA VAL A 7 -19.49 10.69 2.56
C VAL A 7 -19.21 9.20 2.23
N TYR A 8 -18.91 8.90 0.97
CA TYR A 8 -18.60 7.53 0.57
C TYR A 8 -17.26 7.04 1.15
N PHE A 9 -16.27 7.92 1.25
CA PHE A 9 -14.99 7.65 1.89
C PHE A 9 -15.15 7.34 3.38
N GLU A 10 -15.88 8.18 4.10
CA GLU A 10 -16.21 7.99 5.52
C GLU A 10 -16.98 6.68 5.77
N HIS A 11 -17.97 6.38 4.90
CA HIS A 11 -18.69 5.11 4.96
C HIS A 11 -17.74 3.91 4.84
N ARG A 12 -16.80 3.94 3.90
CA ARG A 12 -15.81 2.87 3.72
C ARG A 12 -14.87 2.73 4.90
N ILE A 13 -14.44 3.83 5.52
CA ILE A 13 -13.69 3.79 6.78
C ILE A 13 -14.47 3.05 7.86
N ASN A 14 -15.75 3.39 8.05
CA ASN A 14 -16.60 2.71 9.02
C ASN A 14 -16.74 1.22 8.74
N CYS A 15 -16.86 0.83 7.48
CA CYS A 15 -16.90 -0.59 7.09
C CYS A 15 -15.57 -1.30 7.39
N PHE A 16 -14.43 -0.65 7.12
CA PHE A 16 -13.11 -1.18 7.46
C PHE A 16 -12.96 -1.43 8.96
N LEU A 17 -13.32 -0.45 9.79
CA LEU A 17 -13.24 -0.53 11.25
C LEU A 17 -14.14 -1.64 11.84
N LYS A 18 -15.27 -1.95 11.19
CA LYS A 18 -16.15 -3.06 11.59
C LYS A 18 -15.64 -4.43 11.13
N THR A 19 -14.82 -4.46 10.08
CA THR A 19 -14.39 -5.71 9.44
C THR A 19 -13.10 -6.24 10.05
N TYR A 20 -12.13 -5.34 10.37
CA TYR A 20 -10.80 -5.75 10.80
C TYR A 20 -10.56 -5.45 12.28
N LYS A 21 -9.96 -6.42 12.98
CA LYS A 21 -9.63 -6.30 14.40
C LYS A 21 -8.31 -5.56 14.58
N PHE A 22 -8.27 -4.56 15.46
CA PHE A 22 -7.04 -3.89 15.88
C PHE A 22 -6.52 -4.52 17.18
N ILE A 23 -5.21 -4.77 17.22
CA ILE A 23 -4.50 -5.36 18.35
C ILE A 23 -3.26 -4.53 18.59
N GLY A 24 -3.13 -3.96 19.80
CA GLY A 24 -1.89 -3.34 20.25
C GLY A 24 -0.98 -4.37 20.90
N ASN A 25 0.30 -4.33 20.60
CA ASN A 25 1.33 -5.07 21.30
C ASN A 25 2.27 -4.06 21.97
N ASP A 26 2.24 -4.04 23.30
CA ASP A 26 2.92 -3.04 24.16
C ASP A 26 2.48 -1.58 23.89
N ILE A 27 1.29 -1.40 23.30
CA ILE A 27 0.67 -0.10 23.04
C ILE A 27 -0.85 -0.19 23.14
N ALA A 28 -1.49 0.81 23.73
CA ALA A 28 -2.95 0.92 23.72
C ALA A 28 -3.44 1.44 22.35
N ILE A 29 -4.40 0.77 21.76
CA ILE A 29 -5.00 1.22 20.48
C ILE A 29 -5.88 2.43 20.74
N THR A 30 -5.60 3.53 20.05
CA THR A 30 -6.40 4.74 20.08
C THR A 30 -7.36 4.81 18.87
N GLN A 31 -8.39 5.64 18.98
CA GLN A 31 -9.29 5.91 17.87
C GLN A 31 -8.55 6.56 16.68
N GLU A 32 -7.59 7.43 16.96
CA GLU A 32 -6.74 8.06 15.94
C GLU A 32 -5.97 7.02 15.14
N MET A 33 -5.29 6.07 15.79
CA MET A 33 -4.59 4.96 15.12
C MET A 33 -5.51 4.21 14.18
N MET A 34 -6.70 3.84 14.66
CA MET A 34 -7.67 3.11 13.85
C MET A 34 -8.13 3.91 12.63
N LEU A 35 -8.40 5.21 12.80
CA LEU A 35 -8.85 6.08 11.74
C LEU A 35 -7.77 6.30 10.68
N LEU A 36 -6.52 6.57 11.08
CA LEU A 36 -5.41 6.80 10.15
C LEU A 36 -5.11 5.54 9.32
N VAL A 37 -5.03 4.38 9.94
CA VAL A 37 -4.82 3.11 9.23
C VAL A 37 -5.98 2.80 8.28
N ALA A 38 -7.23 2.99 8.72
CA ALA A 38 -8.40 2.78 7.88
C ALA A 38 -8.46 3.76 6.70
N ALA A 39 -8.11 5.03 6.93
CA ALA A 39 -8.07 6.06 5.89
C ALA A 39 -7.02 5.75 4.82
N THR A 40 -5.81 5.32 5.21
CA THR A 40 -4.75 4.91 4.29
C THR A 40 -5.19 3.74 3.40
N TYR A 41 -5.80 2.71 4.00
CA TYR A 41 -6.33 1.59 3.23
C TYR A 41 -7.44 2.00 2.27
N VAL A 42 -8.41 2.80 2.74
CA VAL A 42 -9.53 3.26 1.92
C VAL A 42 -9.06 4.18 0.81
N MET A 43 -8.05 5.03 1.05
CA MET A 43 -7.45 5.88 0.03
C MET A 43 -6.89 5.03 -1.12
N LEU A 44 -6.09 4.00 -0.80
CA LEU A 44 -5.49 3.08 -1.77
C LEU A 44 -6.54 2.30 -2.57
N THR A 45 -7.65 1.91 -1.92
CA THR A 45 -8.68 1.06 -2.52
C THR A 45 -9.93 1.81 -2.99
N PHE A 46 -9.90 3.14 -2.99
CA PHE A 46 -11.10 3.96 -3.21
C PHE A 46 -11.77 3.74 -4.57
N GLY A 47 -10.99 3.44 -5.60
CA GLY A 47 -11.49 3.11 -6.93
C GLY A 47 -12.01 1.68 -7.08
N MET A 48 -11.70 0.77 -6.15
CA MET A 48 -12.07 -0.63 -6.22
C MET A 48 -13.52 -0.86 -5.81
N ARG A 49 -14.22 -1.75 -6.52
CA ARG A 49 -15.59 -2.12 -6.19
C ARG A 49 -15.64 -3.00 -4.93
N HIS A 50 -14.80 -4.04 -4.89
CA HIS A 50 -14.62 -4.92 -3.74
C HIS A 50 -13.32 -4.54 -3.04
N TYR A 51 -13.43 -3.62 -2.07
CA TYR A 51 -12.27 -3.05 -1.39
C TYR A 51 -11.91 -3.75 -0.06
N LEU A 52 -12.86 -4.44 0.58
CA LEU A 52 -12.59 -5.21 1.81
C LEU A 52 -12.11 -6.61 1.42
N VAL A 53 -10.81 -6.85 1.57
CA VAL A 53 -10.18 -8.11 1.17
C VAL A 53 -10.11 -9.09 2.35
N GLN A 54 -10.34 -10.38 2.09
CA GLN A 54 -10.30 -11.43 3.12
C GLN A 54 -8.90 -12.04 3.33
N ARG A 55 -7.83 -11.33 2.91
CA ARG A 55 -6.46 -11.82 3.00
C ARG A 55 -5.82 -11.53 4.35
N PHE A 56 -6.39 -10.60 5.09
CA PHE A 56 -6.09 -10.35 6.49
C PHE A 56 -7.38 -10.13 7.26
N ASN A 57 -7.34 -10.24 8.58
CA ASN A 57 -8.49 -10.00 9.46
C ASN A 57 -8.11 -9.17 10.69
N LYS A 58 -6.82 -8.85 10.83
CA LYS A 58 -6.31 -8.05 11.94
C LYS A 58 -5.18 -7.12 11.53
N ILE A 59 -5.15 -5.99 12.21
CA ILE A 59 -4.05 -5.03 12.21
C ILE A 59 -3.36 -5.15 13.57
N VAL A 60 -2.06 -5.37 13.57
CA VAL A 60 -1.25 -5.42 14.81
C VAL A 60 -0.36 -4.19 14.84
N ILE A 61 -0.35 -3.47 15.94
CA ILE A 61 0.42 -2.24 16.09
C ILE A 61 1.41 -2.40 17.25
N TYR A 62 2.67 -2.16 16.96
CA TYR A 62 3.76 -2.01 17.93
C TYR A 62 4.11 -0.53 18.10
N PRO A 63 4.65 -0.10 19.25
CA PRO A 63 5.04 1.31 19.43
C PRO A 63 6.14 1.77 18.47
N ALA A 64 7.12 0.90 18.19
CA ALA A 64 8.26 1.12 17.31
C ALA A 64 8.60 -0.17 16.55
N LYS A 65 9.76 -0.22 15.89
CA LYS A 65 10.27 -1.43 15.22
C LYS A 65 10.21 -2.65 16.13
N TYR A 66 9.80 -3.78 15.61
CA TYR A 66 9.63 -5.02 16.36
C TYR A 66 10.45 -6.15 15.74
N PHE A 67 10.84 -7.11 16.58
CA PHE A 67 11.52 -8.31 16.12
C PHE A 67 10.51 -9.33 15.59
N SER A 68 10.63 -9.68 14.30
CA SER A 68 9.80 -10.71 13.66
C SER A 68 10.44 -12.09 13.89
N ALA A 69 9.75 -12.94 14.64
CA ALA A 69 10.18 -14.32 14.84
C ALA A 69 10.16 -15.16 13.54
N SER A 70 9.41 -14.71 12.53
CA SER A 70 9.30 -15.40 11.24
C SER A 70 10.57 -15.28 10.41
N ASN A 71 11.19 -14.09 10.42
CA ASN A 71 12.34 -13.76 9.57
C ASN A 71 13.63 -13.55 10.38
N GLN A 72 13.55 -13.55 11.72
CA GLN A 72 14.67 -13.29 12.63
C GLN A 72 15.32 -11.91 12.45
N GLU A 73 14.51 -10.90 12.06
CA GLU A 73 14.93 -9.53 11.77
C GLU A 73 14.02 -8.49 12.40
N TYR A 74 14.50 -7.25 12.51
CA TYR A 74 13.70 -6.11 12.93
C TYR A 74 12.95 -5.49 11.76
N HIS A 75 11.63 -5.36 11.90
CA HIS A 75 10.74 -4.79 10.89
C HIS A 75 10.05 -3.51 11.38
N LYS A 76 9.75 -2.63 10.42
CA LYS A 76 8.88 -1.47 10.60
C LYS A 76 7.42 -1.83 10.32
N GLY A 77 7.20 -2.66 9.32
CA GLY A 77 5.93 -3.21 8.91
C GLY A 77 6.08 -4.61 8.30
N GLU A 78 4.98 -5.32 8.23
CA GLU A 78 4.94 -6.65 7.61
C GLU A 78 3.49 -7.01 7.26
N TYR A 79 3.26 -7.38 6.01
CA TYR A 79 2.09 -8.18 5.68
C TYR A 79 2.39 -9.67 5.85
N ASN A 80 1.78 -10.31 6.82
CA ASN A 80 1.94 -11.74 7.08
C ASN A 80 0.68 -12.54 6.69
N PRO A 81 0.67 -13.18 5.50
CA PRO A 81 -0.49 -13.92 5.00
C PRO A 81 -0.80 -15.18 5.82
N ARG A 82 0.19 -15.80 6.49
CA ARG A 82 -0.03 -16.98 7.33
C ARG A 82 -0.80 -16.63 8.60
N LEU A 83 -0.45 -15.51 9.22
CA LEU A 83 -1.13 -14.99 10.39
C LEU A 83 -2.38 -14.18 10.04
N LYS A 84 -2.66 -13.93 8.77
CA LYS A 84 -3.69 -13.03 8.26
C LYS A 84 -3.63 -11.66 8.96
N ALA A 85 -2.44 -11.10 9.06
CA ALA A 85 -2.17 -9.86 9.77
C ALA A 85 -1.42 -8.86 8.89
N VAL A 86 -1.71 -7.59 9.08
CA VAL A 86 -0.83 -6.50 8.71
C VAL A 86 -0.29 -5.91 10.00
N VAL A 87 1.02 -5.76 10.09
CA VAL A 87 1.72 -5.32 11.30
C VAL A 87 2.38 -3.98 11.02
N PHE A 88 2.30 -3.05 11.96
CA PHE A 88 2.91 -1.73 11.85
C PHE A 88 3.69 -1.36 13.12
N SER A 89 4.86 -0.78 12.94
CA SER A 89 5.47 0.17 13.88
C SER A 89 4.67 1.46 13.83
N TRP A 90 4.09 1.89 14.95
CA TRP A 90 3.31 3.13 14.99
C TRP A 90 4.16 4.36 14.73
N GLU A 91 5.37 4.39 15.28
CA GLU A 91 6.34 5.47 15.03
C GLU A 91 6.60 5.66 13.54
N ASP A 92 6.94 4.58 12.82
CA ASP A 92 7.23 4.65 11.38
C ASP A 92 5.98 4.91 10.53
N PHE A 93 4.81 4.39 10.95
CA PHE A 93 3.53 4.67 10.30
C PHE A 93 3.18 6.17 10.39
N LEU A 94 3.35 6.74 11.59
CA LEU A 94 3.04 8.15 11.84
C LEU A 94 4.02 9.08 11.10
N LEU A 95 5.31 8.73 11.04
CA LEU A 95 6.31 9.47 10.26
C LEU A 95 5.91 9.55 8.79
N GLY A 96 5.56 8.43 8.15
CA GLY A 96 5.10 8.42 6.76
C GLY A 96 3.80 9.18 6.54
N HIS A 97 2.92 9.25 7.55
CA HIS A 97 1.71 10.06 7.47
C HIS A 97 1.98 11.56 7.61
N GLN A 98 2.94 11.97 8.42
CA GLN A 98 3.30 13.37 8.64
C GLN A 98 4.10 13.98 7.47
N ASN A 99 4.91 13.18 6.80
CA ASN A 99 5.76 13.58 5.67
C ASN A 99 5.13 13.17 4.33
N SER A 100 4.06 13.82 3.94
CA SER A 100 3.27 13.45 2.76
C SER A 100 3.96 13.70 1.39
N SER A 101 5.26 13.93 1.34
CA SER A 101 5.99 14.27 0.10
C SER A 101 7.38 13.62 -0.01
N ASP A 102 7.77 12.76 0.93
CA ASP A 102 9.06 12.07 0.91
C ASP A 102 9.01 10.70 0.20
N ASN A 103 7.81 10.28 -0.22
CA ASN A 103 7.55 9.02 -0.90
C ASN A 103 7.94 7.80 -0.05
N VAL A 104 7.75 7.90 1.27
CA VAL A 104 7.98 6.83 2.25
C VAL A 104 6.76 6.71 3.17
N ASN A 105 5.83 5.86 2.79
CA ASN A 105 4.58 5.66 3.53
C ASN A 105 4.37 4.19 3.86
N LEU A 106 4.70 3.83 5.11
CA LEU A 106 4.60 2.45 5.59
C LEU A 106 3.21 1.84 5.39
N GLY A 107 2.16 2.63 5.61
CA GLY A 107 0.79 2.16 5.46
C GLY A 107 0.44 1.80 4.01
N LEU A 108 0.78 2.66 3.05
CA LEU A 108 0.61 2.38 1.62
C LEU A 108 1.44 1.18 1.19
N HIS A 109 2.67 1.09 1.68
CA HIS A 109 3.62 0.02 1.40
C HIS A 109 3.05 -1.36 1.75
N GLU A 110 2.69 -1.56 3.00
CA GLU A 110 2.19 -2.86 3.46
C GLU A 110 0.83 -3.23 2.84
N PHE A 111 -0.03 -2.24 2.63
CA PHE A 111 -1.30 -2.49 1.96
C PHE A 111 -1.13 -2.78 0.46
N ALA A 112 -0.07 -2.31 -0.20
CA ALA A 112 0.29 -2.72 -1.55
C ALA A 112 0.55 -4.23 -1.63
N HIS A 113 1.32 -4.78 -0.68
CA HIS A 113 1.56 -6.22 -0.59
C HIS A 113 0.27 -7.01 -0.35
N VAL A 114 -0.64 -6.50 0.49
CA VAL A 114 -1.96 -7.11 0.71
C VAL A 114 -2.76 -7.18 -0.59
N LEU A 115 -2.82 -6.08 -1.34
CA LEU A 115 -3.58 -6.02 -2.60
C LEU A 115 -2.98 -6.91 -3.67
N HIS A 116 -1.65 -6.93 -3.80
CA HIS A 116 -0.98 -7.86 -4.71
C HIS A 116 -1.33 -9.31 -4.37
N PHE A 117 -1.21 -9.72 -3.10
CA PHE A 117 -1.53 -11.07 -2.68
C PHE A 117 -3.02 -11.41 -2.84
N HIS A 118 -3.90 -10.43 -2.68
CA HIS A 118 -5.32 -10.58 -2.98
C HIS A 118 -5.56 -10.80 -4.47
N ALA A 119 -4.94 -10.00 -5.33
CA ALA A 119 -5.09 -10.05 -6.77
C ALA A 119 -4.66 -11.40 -7.37
N LEU A 120 -3.59 -11.99 -6.83
CA LEU A 120 -3.13 -13.33 -7.22
C LEU A 120 -4.16 -14.45 -7.01
N LYS A 121 -5.15 -14.26 -6.12
CA LYS A 121 -6.02 -15.34 -5.64
C LYS A 121 -7.50 -14.99 -5.67
N SER A 122 -7.86 -13.88 -6.29
CA SER A 122 -9.25 -13.40 -6.37
C SER A 122 -9.71 -13.36 -7.82
N ASN A 123 -10.98 -13.71 -8.02
CA ASN A 123 -11.65 -13.63 -9.32
C ASN A 123 -12.54 -12.38 -9.45
N ASP A 124 -12.46 -11.42 -8.50
CA ASP A 124 -13.24 -10.20 -8.65
C ASP A 124 -12.64 -9.27 -9.71
N PRO A 125 -13.47 -8.48 -10.42
CA PRO A 125 -12.99 -7.64 -11.51
C PRO A 125 -11.94 -6.61 -11.11
N SER A 126 -12.01 -6.03 -9.88
CA SER A 126 -11.00 -5.08 -9.41
C SER A 126 -9.66 -5.76 -9.17
N ALA A 127 -9.68 -6.98 -8.64
CA ALA A 127 -8.49 -7.78 -8.44
C ALA A 127 -7.86 -8.21 -9.78
N ALA A 128 -8.68 -8.57 -10.78
CA ALA A 128 -8.20 -8.91 -12.12
C ALA A 128 -7.51 -7.72 -12.79
N ILE A 129 -8.13 -6.52 -12.76
CA ILE A 129 -7.52 -5.30 -13.30
C ILE A 129 -6.20 -4.99 -12.59
N PHE A 130 -6.19 -5.09 -11.26
CA PHE A 130 -4.97 -4.88 -10.47
C PHE A 130 -3.86 -5.84 -10.92
N TYR A 131 -4.18 -7.12 -11.06
CA TYR A 131 -3.24 -8.17 -11.44
C TYR A 131 -2.68 -7.97 -12.86
N ASP A 132 -3.54 -7.63 -13.82
CA ASP A 132 -3.15 -7.41 -15.21
C ASP A 132 -2.18 -6.22 -15.33
N GLU A 133 -2.50 -5.10 -14.70
CA GLU A 133 -1.62 -3.91 -14.71
C GLU A 133 -0.34 -4.15 -13.90
N PHE A 134 -0.41 -4.88 -12.78
CA PHE A 134 0.79 -5.30 -12.06
C PHE A 134 1.72 -6.16 -12.93
N ASN A 135 1.19 -7.15 -13.65
CA ASN A 135 1.99 -7.98 -14.55
C ASN A 135 2.62 -7.16 -15.67
N ALA A 136 1.90 -6.20 -16.23
CA ALA A 136 2.46 -5.30 -17.24
C ALA A 136 3.63 -4.46 -16.67
N ILE A 137 3.50 -3.95 -15.45
CA ILE A 137 4.56 -3.24 -14.72
C ILE A 137 5.73 -4.19 -14.41
N ALA A 138 5.45 -5.40 -13.91
CA ALA A 138 6.47 -6.38 -13.58
C ALA A 138 7.25 -6.88 -14.82
N ASN A 139 6.59 -6.95 -15.98
CA ASN A 139 7.27 -7.26 -17.24
C ASN A 139 8.19 -6.14 -17.69
N SER A 140 7.80 -4.88 -17.50
CA SER A 140 8.70 -3.74 -17.75
C SER A 140 9.88 -3.71 -16.76
N TYR A 141 9.66 -4.14 -15.52
CA TYR A 141 10.73 -4.32 -14.53
C TYR A 141 11.74 -5.40 -14.94
N LYS A 142 11.34 -6.44 -15.67
CA LYS A 142 12.21 -7.51 -16.18
C LYS A 142 12.94 -7.14 -17.47
N ASP A 143 12.56 -6.06 -18.14
CA ASP A 143 13.26 -5.54 -19.31
C ASP A 143 14.51 -4.81 -18.83
N GLU A 144 15.69 -5.40 -19.07
CA GLU A 144 16.96 -4.91 -18.58
C GLU A 144 17.27 -3.47 -19.06
N ALA A 145 16.88 -3.10 -20.29
CA ALA A 145 17.13 -1.78 -20.85
C ALA A 145 16.23 -0.72 -20.20
N LEU A 146 14.93 -1.03 -20.04
CA LEU A 146 14.00 -0.15 -19.33
C LEU A 146 14.39 -0.02 -17.87
N PHE A 147 14.76 -1.11 -17.22
CA PHE A 147 15.14 -1.14 -15.81
C PHE A 147 16.43 -0.33 -15.56
N ALA A 148 17.45 -0.51 -16.40
CA ALA A 148 18.66 0.30 -16.34
C ALA A 148 18.37 1.80 -16.52
N THR A 149 17.42 2.14 -17.39
CA THR A 149 16.95 3.53 -17.57
C THR A 149 16.27 4.08 -16.31
N LEU A 150 15.44 3.29 -15.62
CA LEU A 150 14.80 3.71 -14.37
C LEU A 150 15.84 3.94 -13.26
N ILE A 151 16.80 3.03 -13.12
CA ILE A 151 17.92 3.17 -12.17
C ILE A 151 18.76 4.40 -12.48
N SER A 152 19.14 4.61 -13.75
CA SER A 152 19.99 5.74 -14.15
C SER A 152 19.35 7.10 -13.92
N LYS A 153 18.01 7.18 -13.94
CA LYS A 153 17.26 8.40 -13.59
C LYS A 153 17.30 8.71 -12.09
N GLY A 154 17.59 7.73 -11.23
CA GLY A 154 17.63 7.91 -9.78
C GLY A 154 16.32 8.42 -9.17
N TYR A 155 15.17 8.14 -9.83
CA TYR A 155 13.88 8.69 -9.42
C TYR A 155 13.30 7.97 -8.21
N PHE A 156 13.43 6.65 -8.16
CA PHE A 156 13.00 5.84 -7.02
C PHE A 156 14.18 5.56 -6.09
N ARG A 157 13.88 5.37 -4.79
CA ARG A 157 14.87 4.90 -3.82
C ARG A 157 15.36 3.49 -4.15
N GLU A 158 16.60 3.15 -3.77
CA GLU A 158 17.25 1.86 -4.07
C GLU A 158 16.41 0.66 -3.67
N TYR A 159 15.69 0.75 -2.56
CA TYR A 159 14.78 -0.27 -2.08
C TYR A 159 13.73 -0.72 -3.11
N ALA A 160 13.28 0.17 -3.99
CA ALA A 160 12.35 -0.16 -5.07
C ALA A 160 12.91 -1.23 -6.02
N TYR A 161 14.22 -1.37 -6.09
CA TYR A 161 14.89 -2.25 -7.04
C TYR A 161 15.26 -3.61 -6.46
N GLU A 162 14.94 -3.91 -5.21
CA GLU A 162 15.19 -5.21 -4.60
C GLU A 162 14.38 -6.34 -5.27
N ASN A 163 13.12 -6.09 -5.56
CA ASN A 163 12.25 -7.02 -6.29
C ASN A 163 10.99 -6.31 -6.81
N GLN A 164 10.23 -6.99 -7.66
CA GLN A 164 9.01 -6.45 -8.28
C GLN A 164 7.90 -6.06 -7.28
N TYR A 165 7.89 -6.61 -6.09
CA TYR A 165 6.87 -6.35 -5.05
C TYR A 165 7.20 -5.07 -4.30
N GLU A 166 8.48 -4.85 -3.99
CA GLU A 166 8.97 -3.61 -3.42
C GLU A 166 8.84 -2.46 -4.42
N PHE A 167 9.11 -2.74 -5.71
CA PHE A 167 8.86 -1.79 -6.78
C PHE A 167 7.40 -1.35 -6.80
N LEU A 168 6.44 -2.30 -6.74
CA LEU A 168 5.02 -2.01 -6.67
C LEU A 168 4.67 -1.11 -5.48
N ALA A 169 5.17 -1.43 -4.29
CA ALA A 169 4.89 -0.66 -3.10
C ALA A 169 5.40 0.79 -3.23
N VAL A 170 6.65 0.96 -3.68
CA VAL A 170 7.26 2.28 -3.86
C VAL A 170 6.54 3.12 -4.93
N ILE A 171 6.14 2.55 -6.07
CA ILE A 171 5.39 3.32 -7.07
C ILE A 171 4.02 3.76 -6.57
N LEU A 172 3.36 2.99 -5.70
CA LEU A 172 2.11 3.38 -5.06
C LEU A 172 2.32 4.52 -4.05
N GLU A 173 3.42 4.50 -3.28
CA GLU A 173 3.79 5.62 -2.43
C GLU A 173 3.97 6.91 -3.25
N HIS A 174 4.74 6.87 -4.34
CA HIS A 174 4.92 8.02 -5.25
C HIS A 174 3.61 8.48 -5.90
N PHE A 175 2.71 7.56 -6.21
CA PHE A 175 1.42 7.90 -6.81
C PHE A 175 0.55 8.75 -5.89
N PHE A 176 0.58 8.49 -4.58
CA PHE A 176 -0.24 9.23 -3.61
C PHE A 176 0.47 10.46 -3.03
N GLU A 177 1.78 10.45 -2.89
CA GLU A 177 2.51 11.52 -2.21
C GLU A 177 3.11 12.55 -3.16
N SER A 178 3.52 12.13 -4.37
CA SER A 178 4.10 13.06 -5.37
C SER A 178 3.53 12.86 -6.79
N PRO A 179 2.18 12.84 -6.95
CA PRO A 179 1.52 12.45 -8.20
C PRO A 179 1.92 13.28 -9.41
N GLU A 180 2.07 14.60 -9.25
CA GLU A 180 2.41 15.50 -10.36
C GLU A 180 3.85 15.25 -10.85
N THR A 181 4.77 15.04 -9.92
CA THR A 181 6.16 14.72 -10.25
C THR A 181 6.25 13.35 -10.89
N PHE A 182 5.56 12.35 -10.34
CA PHE A 182 5.50 11.00 -10.88
C PHE A 182 4.93 10.98 -12.31
N LYS A 183 3.82 11.64 -12.54
CA LYS A 183 3.18 11.76 -13.85
C LYS A 183 4.09 12.44 -14.88
N LYS A 184 4.81 13.49 -14.46
CA LYS A 184 5.75 14.21 -15.33
C LYS A 184 6.96 13.38 -15.71
N GLN A 185 7.53 12.63 -14.75
CA GLN A 185 8.77 11.86 -14.95
C GLN A 185 8.53 10.53 -15.66
N LEU A 186 7.42 9.85 -15.33
CA LEU A 186 7.10 8.50 -15.78
C LEU A 186 5.61 8.38 -16.14
N PRO A 187 5.13 9.10 -17.19
CA PRO A 187 3.71 9.20 -17.51
C PRO A 187 3.03 7.85 -17.79
N GLU A 188 3.71 6.94 -18.49
CA GLU A 188 3.17 5.63 -18.81
C GLU A 188 2.99 4.76 -17.55
N LEU A 189 3.98 4.78 -16.65
CA LEU A 189 3.91 4.05 -15.38
C LEU A 189 2.82 4.63 -14.47
N TYR A 190 2.72 5.96 -14.41
CA TYR A 190 1.66 6.64 -13.69
C TYR A 190 0.27 6.23 -14.18
N ASP A 191 0.05 6.18 -15.50
CA ASP A 191 -1.23 5.78 -16.08
C ASP A 191 -1.57 4.31 -15.81
N ARG A 192 -0.58 3.42 -15.79
CA ARG A 192 -0.76 2.03 -15.38
C ARG A 192 -1.18 1.92 -13.92
N VAL A 193 -0.48 2.62 -13.01
CA VAL A 193 -0.85 2.65 -11.59
C VAL A 193 -2.27 3.20 -11.41
N ARG A 194 -2.62 4.29 -12.09
CA ARG A 194 -3.95 4.88 -12.06
C ARG A 194 -5.05 3.89 -12.49
N LYS A 195 -4.80 3.10 -13.54
CA LYS A 195 -5.71 2.03 -13.98
C LYS A 195 -5.77 0.89 -12.98
N MET A 196 -4.61 0.45 -12.48
CA MET A 196 -4.47 -0.66 -11.53
C MET A 196 -5.38 -0.50 -10.31
N ILE A 197 -5.43 0.70 -9.73
CA ILE A 197 -6.29 1.00 -8.57
C ILE A 197 -7.61 1.67 -8.95
N ASN A 198 -7.93 1.78 -10.24
CA ASN A 198 -9.13 2.45 -10.79
C ASN A 198 -9.33 3.87 -10.23
N PHE A 199 -8.25 4.62 -10.11
CA PHE A 199 -8.26 5.99 -9.60
C PHE A 199 -8.85 6.96 -10.64
N LYS A 200 -9.88 7.76 -10.21
CA LYS A 200 -10.63 8.71 -11.06
C LYS A 200 -10.58 10.11 -10.50
#